data_8a2be87bd8160111bf73c3ce66eef2cd
#
_entry.id   8a2be87bd8160111bf73c3ce66eef2cd
#
_cell.length_a   1.000
_cell.length_b   1.000
_cell.length_c   1.000
_cell.angle_alpha   90.00
_cell.angle_beta   90.00
_cell.angle_gamma   90.00
#
_symmetry.space_group_name_H-M   'P 1'
#
loop_
_entity.id
_entity.type
_entity.pdbx_description
1 polymer ?
#
loop_
_entity_poly.entity_id
_entity_poly.type
_entity_poly.pdbx_seq_one_letter_code
_entity_poly.pdbx_strand_id
1 'polypeptide(L)'
;MEELRTYLNQYFKINESEWNLLQAIIQNQKFDTKQLLVQSGQVSKYIYFIRSGLLRVFHLNKGKEISTYFACDGQFISTFESLITQKPSTEYLETIEATEVYAISYKKLIDLYEQNPKFEKIGRMLAEQNYLCIKNRTYNFQTQTAKERYLEFINTYHQKIIQRVPQKQLASYLGIEAESLSRIRGQFLIT
;
A
#
# COMPACT_ATOMS: atom_id res chain seq x y z
N MET A 1 -15.06 -4.92 -10.69
CA MET A 1 -13.90 -5.85 -10.73
C MET A 1 -13.08 -5.72 -12.02
N GLU A 2 -13.59 -4.96 -12.98
CA GLU A 2 -12.90 -4.74 -14.25
C GLU A 2 -11.55 -4.02 -14.07
N GLU A 3 -11.44 -3.10 -13.12
CA GLU A 3 -10.21 -2.37 -12.82
C GLU A 3 -9.08 -3.33 -12.38
N LEU A 4 -9.39 -4.29 -11.52
CA LEU A 4 -8.42 -5.30 -11.08
C LEU A 4 -8.02 -6.21 -12.24
N ARG A 5 -8.99 -6.65 -13.06
CA ARG A 5 -8.71 -7.46 -14.24
C ARG A 5 -7.82 -6.72 -15.23
N THR A 6 -8.11 -5.46 -15.49
CA THR A 6 -7.31 -4.59 -16.36
C THR A 6 -5.90 -4.44 -15.82
N TYR A 7 -5.74 -4.19 -14.51
CA TYR A 7 -4.43 -4.12 -13.87
C TYR A 7 -3.63 -5.41 -14.05
N LEU A 8 -4.23 -6.56 -13.74
CA LEU A 8 -3.54 -7.86 -13.84
C LEU A 8 -3.19 -8.21 -15.28
N ASN A 9 -4.03 -7.85 -16.26
CA ASN A 9 -3.78 -8.10 -17.68
C ASN A 9 -2.60 -7.29 -18.25
N GLN A 10 -2.12 -6.25 -17.58
CA GLN A 10 -0.88 -5.56 -17.94
C GLN A 10 0.35 -6.48 -17.78
N TYR A 11 0.26 -7.44 -16.86
CA TYR A 11 1.37 -8.35 -16.53
C TYR A 11 1.12 -9.78 -17.02
N PHE A 12 -0.14 -10.21 -17.05
CA PHE A 12 -0.53 -11.59 -17.37
C PHE A 12 -1.84 -11.60 -18.17
N LYS A 13 -1.87 -12.37 -19.27
CA LYS A 13 -3.15 -12.63 -19.93
C LYS A 13 -3.95 -13.63 -19.09
N ILE A 14 -5.00 -13.17 -18.43
CA ILE A 14 -5.90 -14.00 -17.61
C ILE A 14 -7.11 -14.36 -18.46
N ASN A 15 -7.34 -15.67 -18.67
CA ASN A 15 -8.53 -16.17 -19.37
C ASN A 15 -9.76 -16.19 -18.45
N GLU A 16 -10.95 -16.46 -19.02
CA GLU A 16 -12.21 -16.42 -18.26
C GLU A 16 -12.26 -17.44 -17.12
N SER A 17 -11.75 -18.65 -17.32
CA SER A 17 -11.70 -19.67 -16.27
C SER A 17 -10.82 -19.25 -15.10
N GLU A 18 -9.62 -18.73 -15.39
CA GLU A 18 -8.69 -18.19 -14.39
C GLU A 18 -9.29 -16.98 -13.67
N TRP A 19 -9.97 -16.10 -14.41
CA TRP A 19 -10.64 -14.94 -13.81
C TRP A 19 -11.75 -15.36 -12.84
N ASN A 20 -12.55 -16.35 -13.19
CA ASN A 20 -13.61 -16.88 -12.33
C ASN A 20 -13.04 -17.48 -11.02
N LEU A 21 -11.91 -18.20 -11.10
CA LEU A 21 -11.22 -18.72 -9.92
C LEU A 21 -10.74 -17.58 -9.00
N LEU A 22 -10.15 -16.53 -9.58
CA LEU A 22 -9.70 -15.39 -8.80
C LEU A 22 -10.89 -14.63 -8.18
N GLN A 23 -11.96 -14.42 -8.93
CA GLN A 23 -13.18 -13.77 -8.41
C GLN A 23 -13.78 -14.50 -7.21
N ALA A 24 -13.72 -15.81 -7.18
CA ALA A 24 -14.29 -16.63 -6.09
C ALA A 24 -13.60 -16.38 -4.72
N ILE A 25 -12.39 -15.83 -4.73
CA ILE A 25 -11.63 -15.54 -3.50
C ILE A 25 -11.62 -14.05 -3.11
N ILE A 26 -12.31 -13.21 -3.90
CA ILE A 26 -12.36 -11.76 -3.71
C ILE A 26 -13.65 -11.39 -2.99
N GLN A 27 -13.53 -10.47 -2.04
CA GLN A 27 -14.65 -9.85 -1.34
C GLN A 27 -14.66 -8.34 -1.58
N ASN A 28 -15.82 -7.78 -1.94
CA ASN A 28 -16.01 -6.33 -1.96
C ASN A 28 -16.19 -5.83 -0.54
N GLN A 29 -15.38 -4.89 -0.12
CA GLN A 29 -15.48 -4.28 1.21
C GLN A 29 -15.43 -2.76 1.09
N LYS A 30 -16.14 -2.09 2.01
CA LYS A 30 -16.18 -0.64 2.15
C LYS A 30 -15.81 -0.27 3.57
N PHE A 31 -15.03 0.77 3.68
CA PHE A 31 -14.52 1.27 4.96
C PHE A 31 -14.72 2.77 5.04
N ASP A 32 -15.08 3.24 6.22
CA ASP A 32 -15.14 4.66 6.51
C ASP A 32 -13.75 5.28 6.66
N THR A 33 -13.69 6.61 6.72
CA THR A 33 -12.46 7.36 7.00
C THR A 33 -11.90 7.00 8.38
N LYS A 34 -10.59 6.83 8.48
CA LYS A 34 -9.86 6.47 9.73
C LYS A 34 -10.28 5.12 10.32
N GLN A 35 -10.71 4.20 9.50
CA GLN A 35 -11.00 2.85 9.92
C GLN A 35 -9.76 1.97 9.82
N LEU A 36 -9.49 1.17 10.85
CA LEU A 36 -8.40 0.22 10.87
C LEU A 36 -8.85 -1.11 10.24
N LEU A 37 -8.13 -1.55 9.22
CA LEU A 37 -8.29 -2.84 8.56
C LEU A 37 -7.43 -3.93 9.22
N VAL A 38 -6.26 -3.53 9.71
CA VAL A 38 -5.35 -4.38 10.50
C VAL A 38 -4.82 -3.55 11.66
N GLN A 39 -4.82 -4.13 12.85
CA GLN A 39 -4.22 -3.56 14.06
C GLN A 39 -2.96 -4.34 14.43
N SER A 40 -1.99 -3.65 15.05
CA SER A 40 -0.85 -4.31 15.66
C SER A 40 -1.31 -5.42 16.61
N GLY A 41 -0.66 -6.58 16.55
CA GLY A 41 -1.06 -7.80 17.27
C GLY A 41 -2.03 -8.72 16.52
N GLN A 42 -2.65 -8.26 15.43
CA GLN A 42 -3.51 -9.08 14.58
C GLN A 42 -2.72 -9.70 13.43
N VAL A 43 -3.11 -10.88 12.98
CA VAL A 43 -2.56 -11.49 11.76
C VAL A 43 -3.29 -10.94 10.53
N SER A 44 -2.54 -10.44 9.55
CA SER A 44 -3.09 -9.98 8.28
C SER A 44 -3.62 -11.17 7.47
N LYS A 45 -4.86 -11.06 6.99
CA LYS A 45 -5.55 -12.14 6.27
C LYS A 45 -5.80 -11.83 4.80
N TYR A 46 -5.67 -10.57 4.42
CA TYR A 46 -6.04 -10.10 3.09
C TYR A 46 -4.96 -9.23 2.48
N ILE A 47 -4.81 -9.35 1.16
CA ILE A 47 -4.24 -8.28 0.34
C ILE A 47 -5.39 -7.49 -0.26
N TYR A 48 -5.29 -6.17 -0.24
CA TYR A 48 -6.34 -5.27 -0.69
C TYR A 48 -5.93 -4.60 -1.99
N PHE A 49 -6.76 -4.72 -3.03
CA PHE A 49 -6.69 -3.87 -4.21
C PHE A 49 -7.67 -2.71 -4.02
N ILE A 50 -7.17 -1.48 -4.09
CA ILE A 50 -7.96 -0.29 -3.84
C ILE A 50 -8.73 0.06 -5.10
N ARG A 51 -10.05 -0.04 -5.04
CA ARG A 51 -10.94 0.40 -6.11
C ARG A 51 -11.06 1.92 -6.12
N SER A 52 -11.32 2.49 -4.95
CA SER A 52 -11.35 3.94 -4.72
C SER A 52 -11.00 4.23 -3.27
N GLY A 53 -10.18 5.21 -3.01
CA GLY A 53 -9.82 5.62 -1.66
C GLY A 53 -8.32 5.83 -1.47
N LEU A 54 -7.92 5.92 -0.22
CA LEU A 54 -6.54 6.17 0.19
C LEU A 54 -6.29 5.51 1.53
N LEU A 55 -5.27 4.66 1.58
CA LEU A 55 -4.85 3.95 2.78
C LEU A 55 -3.39 4.22 3.11
N ARG A 56 -3.04 3.97 4.37
CA ARG A 56 -1.66 3.97 4.84
C ARG A 56 -1.34 2.73 5.67
N VAL A 57 -0.07 2.34 5.66
CA VAL A 57 0.53 1.48 6.66
C VAL A 57 1.38 2.36 7.59
N PHE A 58 1.31 2.11 8.89
CA PHE A 58 2.13 2.79 9.88
C PHE A 58 2.43 1.87 11.07
N HIS A 59 3.46 2.21 11.83
CA HIS A 59 3.75 1.61 13.14
C HIS A 59 3.85 2.68 14.21
N LEU A 60 3.76 2.27 15.47
CA LEU A 60 3.98 3.14 16.62
C LEU A 60 5.41 3.04 17.12
N ASN A 61 6.08 4.16 17.25
CA ASN A 61 7.39 4.27 17.89
C ASN A 61 7.34 5.30 19.00
N LYS A 62 7.46 4.86 20.26
CA LYS A 62 7.36 5.72 21.45
C LYS A 62 6.11 6.62 21.43
N GLY A 63 4.96 6.06 21.03
CA GLY A 63 3.68 6.76 20.95
C GLY A 63 3.50 7.67 19.71
N LYS A 64 4.51 7.79 18.83
CA LYS A 64 4.39 8.52 17.56
C LYS A 64 4.06 7.55 16.43
N GLU A 65 3.12 7.93 15.57
CA GLU A 65 2.80 7.20 14.33
C GLU A 65 3.86 7.48 13.27
N ILE A 66 4.47 6.42 12.74
CA ILE A 66 5.44 6.49 11.64
C ILE A 66 4.83 5.80 10.43
N SER A 67 4.43 6.58 9.43
CA SER A 67 3.90 6.05 8.18
C SER A 67 5.02 5.37 7.38
N THR A 68 4.74 4.17 6.88
CA THR A 68 5.70 3.35 6.13
C THR A 68 5.32 3.20 4.67
N TYR A 69 4.02 3.27 4.35
CA TYR A 69 3.50 3.12 3.00
C TYR A 69 2.17 3.85 2.81
N PHE A 70 1.92 4.33 1.60
CA PHE A 70 0.64 4.86 1.14
C PHE A 70 0.24 4.19 -0.16
N ALA A 71 -1.05 3.94 -0.31
CA ALA A 71 -1.62 3.44 -1.57
C ALA A 71 -3.00 4.04 -1.82
N CYS A 72 -3.33 4.24 -3.09
CA CYS A 72 -4.62 4.76 -3.55
C CYS A 72 -5.18 3.92 -4.70
N ASP A 73 -6.17 4.43 -5.40
CA ASP A 73 -6.89 3.78 -6.49
C ASP A 73 -5.96 3.01 -7.43
N GLY A 74 -6.32 1.77 -7.75
CA GLY A 74 -5.56 0.89 -8.64
C GLY A 74 -4.30 0.26 -8.05
N GLN A 75 -4.03 0.44 -6.77
CA GLN A 75 -2.85 -0.08 -6.11
C GLN A 75 -3.18 -1.17 -5.09
N PHE A 76 -2.20 -2.04 -4.82
CA PHE A 76 -2.29 -3.05 -3.78
C PHE A 76 -1.70 -2.55 -2.46
N ILE A 77 -2.27 -3.00 -1.34
CA ILE A 77 -1.77 -2.72 0.00
C ILE A 77 -2.06 -3.86 0.97
N SER A 78 -1.15 -4.10 1.88
CA SER A 78 -1.32 -4.98 3.06
C SER A 78 -0.23 -4.66 4.08
N THR A 79 -0.33 -5.19 5.29
CA THR A 79 0.81 -5.35 6.19
C THR A 79 1.57 -6.62 5.77
N PHE A 80 2.46 -6.47 4.77
CA PHE A 80 3.05 -7.59 4.02
C PHE A 80 3.84 -8.56 4.88
N GLU A 81 4.59 -8.09 5.89
CA GLU A 81 5.32 -8.98 6.79
C GLU A 81 4.36 -9.97 7.48
N SER A 82 3.31 -9.45 8.08
CA SER A 82 2.30 -10.29 8.75
C SER A 82 1.55 -11.19 7.78
N LEU A 83 1.22 -10.67 6.59
CA LEU A 83 0.54 -11.44 5.55
C LEU A 83 1.35 -12.67 5.12
N ILE A 84 2.66 -12.51 4.89
CA ILE A 84 3.54 -13.58 4.40
C ILE A 84 3.91 -14.55 5.53
N THR A 85 4.27 -14.01 6.71
CA THR A 85 4.75 -14.83 7.82
C THR A 85 3.63 -15.48 8.63
N GLN A 86 2.38 -15.00 8.47
CA GLN A 86 1.21 -15.36 9.27
C GLN A 86 1.43 -15.17 10.78
N LYS A 87 2.32 -14.24 11.14
CA LYS A 87 2.56 -13.81 12.53
C LYS A 87 1.81 -12.50 12.82
N PRO A 88 1.55 -12.16 14.09
CA PRO A 88 0.95 -10.90 14.48
C PRO A 88 1.72 -9.70 13.89
N SER A 89 0.99 -8.77 13.28
CA SER A 89 1.56 -7.54 12.70
C SER A 89 2.11 -6.62 13.78
N THR A 90 3.21 -5.97 13.51
CA THR A 90 3.70 -4.81 14.27
C THR A 90 3.18 -3.49 13.70
N GLU A 91 2.53 -3.55 12.53
CA GLU A 91 2.00 -2.41 11.80
C GLU A 91 0.47 -2.34 11.89
N TYR A 92 -0.03 -1.18 11.54
CA TYR A 92 -1.45 -0.86 11.37
C TYR A 92 -1.72 -0.58 9.89
N LEU A 93 -2.88 -0.99 9.39
CA LEU A 93 -3.42 -0.59 8.09
C LEU A 93 -4.70 0.22 8.30
N GLU A 94 -4.71 1.45 7.84
CA GLU A 94 -5.77 2.43 8.08
C GLU A 94 -6.21 3.14 6.80
N THR A 95 -7.49 3.46 6.69
CA THR A 95 -8.03 4.35 5.65
C THR A 95 -7.78 5.81 6.00
N ILE A 96 -7.29 6.60 5.05
CA ILE A 96 -7.18 8.06 5.17
C ILE A 96 -8.50 8.74 4.77
N GLU A 97 -9.22 8.16 3.82
CA GLU A 97 -10.57 8.59 3.37
C GLU A 97 -11.49 7.38 3.24
N ALA A 98 -12.78 7.60 3.02
CA ALA A 98 -13.72 6.52 2.71
C ALA A 98 -13.22 5.71 1.52
N THR A 99 -13.17 4.39 1.65
CA THR A 99 -12.42 3.52 0.75
C THR A 99 -13.22 2.27 0.38
N GLU A 100 -13.23 1.94 -0.91
CA GLU A 100 -13.73 0.66 -1.44
C GLU A 100 -12.58 -0.21 -1.93
N VAL A 101 -12.57 -1.47 -1.54
CA VAL A 101 -11.49 -2.41 -1.90
C VAL A 101 -12.04 -3.76 -2.38
N TYR A 102 -11.21 -4.43 -3.16
CA TYR A 102 -11.28 -5.88 -3.38
C TYR A 102 -10.31 -6.56 -2.40
N ALA A 103 -10.86 -7.17 -1.37
CA ALA A 103 -10.11 -7.93 -0.37
C ALA A 103 -9.89 -9.35 -0.88
N ILE A 104 -8.64 -9.73 -1.16
CA ILE A 104 -8.24 -11.04 -1.65
C ILE A 104 -7.74 -11.85 -0.46
N SER A 105 -8.41 -12.96 -0.15
CA SER A 105 -7.99 -13.85 0.94
C SER A 105 -6.63 -14.46 0.64
N TYR A 106 -5.62 -14.18 1.48
CA TYR A 106 -4.27 -14.72 1.29
C TYR A 106 -4.23 -16.24 1.35
N LYS A 107 -4.94 -16.86 2.31
CA LYS A 107 -5.04 -18.31 2.41
C LYS A 107 -5.56 -18.93 1.11
N LYS A 108 -6.70 -18.42 0.60
CA LYS A 108 -7.28 -18.90 -0.65
C LYS A 108 -6.40 -18.61 -1.86
N LEU A 109 -5.62 -17.52 -1.83
CA LEU A 109 -4.67 -17.20 -2.89
C LEU A 109 -3.52 -18.21 -2.93
N ILE A 110 -3.01 -18.65 -1.78
CA ILE A 110 -2.02 -19.73 -1.69
C ILE A 110 -2.59 -21.03 -2.23
N ASP A 111 -3.84 -21.40 -1.86
CA ASP A 111 -4.52 -22.58 -2.39
C ASP A 111 -4.64 -22.54 -3.95
N LEU A 112 -4.83 -21.32 -4.53
CA LEU A 112 -4.83 -21.15 -5.98
C LEU A 112 -3.45 -21.31 -6.62
N TYR A 113 -2.37 -20.96 -5.93
CA TYR A 113 -1.00 -21.17 -6.44
C TYR A 113 -0.70 -22.64 -6.68
N GLU A 114 -1.17 -23.52 -5.76
CA GLU A 114 -1.02 -24.97 -5.92
C GLU A 114 -1.80 -25.52 -7.10
N GLN A 115 -2.96 -24.94 -7.41
CA GLN A 115 -3.81 -25.36 -8.51
C GLN A 115 -3.36 -24.85 -9.88
N ASN A 116 -2.76 -23.66 -9.93
CA ASN A 116 -2.33 -23.03 -11.18
C ASN A 116 -1.11 -22.12 -10.94
N PRO A 117 0.08 -22.54 -11.43
CA PRO A 117 1.34 -21.80 -11.27
C PRO A 117 1.31 -20.37 -11.82
N LYS A 118 0.33 -20.03 -12.66
CA LYS A 118 0.19 -18.65 -13.18
C LYS A 118 -0.18 -17.66 -12.08
N PHE A 119 -0.96 -18.10 -11.07
CA PHE A 119 -1.30 -17.24 -9.92
C PHE A 119 -0.10 -16.98 -9.02
N GLU A 120 0.85 -17.92 -8.91
CA GLU A 120 2.10 -17.70 -8.21
C GLU A 120 2.91 -16.53 -8.80
N LYS A 121 2.88 -16.38 -10.13
CA LYS A 121 3.53 -15.24 -10.81
C LYS A 121 2.96 -13.90 -10.34
N ILE A 122 1.64 -13.82 -10.07
CA ILE A 122 0.99 -12.63 -9.54
C ILE A 122 1.54 -12.32 -8.14
N GLY A 123 1.58 -13.32 -7.26
CA GLY A 123 2.12 -13.17 -5.91
C GLY A 123 3.58 -12.72 -5.92
N ARG A 124 4.41 -13.34 -6.76
CA ARG A 124 5.81 -12.96 -6.94
C ARG A 124 5.95 -11.52 -7.42
N MET A 125 5.19 -11.11 -8.43
CA MET A 125 5.20 -9.73 -8.93
C MET A 125 4.89 -8.73 -7.80
N LEU A 126 3.87 -8.99 -6.99
CA LEU A 126 3.50 -8.12 -5.87
C LEU A 126 4.61 -8.06 -4.81
N ALA A 127 5.25 -9.19 -4.53
CA ALA A 127 6.39 -9.25 -3.60
C ALA A 127 7.62 -8.49 -4.14
N GLU A 128 7.94 -8.63 -5.44
CA GLU A 128 9.03 -7.92 -6.11
C GLU A 128 8.78 -6.40 -6.10
N GLN A 129 7.57 -5.95 -6.41
CA GLN A 129 7.20 -4.52 -6.35
C GLN A 129 7.33 -3.96 -4.93
N ASN A 130 6.85 -4.69 -3.93
CA ASN A 130 6.98 -4.29 -2.53
C ASN A 130 8.46 -4.22 -2.10
N TYR A 131 9.26 -5.21 -2.46
CA TYR A 131 10.72 -5.21 -2.20
C TYR A 131 11.42 -4.00 -2.80
N LEU A 132 11.15 -3.69 -4.08
CA LEU A 132 11.76 -2.54 -4.76
C LEU A 132 11.34 -1.21 -4.11
N CYS A 133 10.09 -1.09 -3.70
CA CYS A 133 9.60 0.09 -2.98
C CYS A 133 10.35 0.28 -1.65
N ILE A 134 10.47 -0.78 -0.84
CA ILE A 134 11.20 -0.73 0.44
C ILE A 134 12.68 -0.44 0.22
N LYS A 135 13.32 -1.10 -0.75
CA LYS A 135 14.73 -0.87 -1.10
C LYS A 135 14.99 0.58 -1.48
N ASN A 136 14.18 1.14 -2.37
CA ASN A 136 14.32 2.54 -2.81
C ASN A 136 14.13 3.50 -1.64
N ARG A 137 13.11 3.26 -0.81
CA ARG A 137 12.89 4.07 0.39
C ARG A 137 14.09 4.03 1.34
N THR A 138 14.64 2.85 1.62
CA THR A 138 15.81 2.69 2.48
C THR A 138 17.03 3.42 1.90
N TYR A 139 17.27 3.27 0.60
CA TYR A 139 18.35 3.98 -0.09
C TYR A 139 18.20 5.50 0.02
N ASN A 140 17.00 6.02 -0.23
CA ASN A 140 16.70 7.45 -0.14
C ASN A 140 16.92 7.99 1.29
N PHE A 141 16.58 7.21 2.31
CA PHE A 141 16.85 7.59 3.71
C PHE A 141 18.35 7.69 4.03
N GLN A 142 19.16 6.84 3.41
CA GLN A 142 20.60 6.80 3.66
C GLN A 142 21.39 7.87 2.87
N THR A 143 20.88 8.30 1.70
CA THR A 143 21.65 9.08 0.73
C THR A 143 21.10 10.49 0.48
N GLN A 144 19.81 10.71 0.74
CA GLN A 144 19.13 11.96 0.38
C GLN A 144 18.86 12.86 1.60
N THR A 145 18.91 14.16 1.37
CA THR A 145 18.40 15.17 2.30
C THR A 145 16.87 15.12 2.40
N ALA A 146 16.30 15.75 3.42
CA ALA A 146 14.85 15.86 3.58
C ALA A 146 14.14 16.50 2.37
N LYS A 147 14.81 17.52 1.76
CA LYS A 147 14.31 18.21 0.56
C LYS A 147 14.29 17.27 -0.64
N GLU A 148 15.36 16.53 -0.87
CA GLU A 148 15.45 15.57 -1.98
C GLU A 148 14.43 14.45 -1.83
N ARG A 149 14.23 13.88 -0.61
CA ARG A 149 13.16 12.90 -0.36
C ARG A 149 11.77 13.43 -0.64
N TYR A 150 11.51 14.71 -0.32
CA TYR A 150 10.22 15.33 -0.64
C TYR A 150 10.05 15.50 -2.15
N LEU A 151 11.09 15.96 -2.88
CA LEU A 151 11.06 16.06 -4.35
C LEU A 151 10.84 14.71 -5.02
N GLU A 152 11.56 13.68 -4.58
CA GLU A 152 11.37 12.32 -5.06
C GLU A 152 9.93 11.85 -4.84
N PHE A 153 9.36 12.12 -3.66
CA PHE A 153 7.98 11.78 -3.34
C PHE A 153 6.98 12.43 -4.31
N ILE A 154 7.08 13.74 -4.56
CA ILE A 154 6.15 14.43 -5.46
C ILE A 154 6.33 14.04 -6.93
N ASN A 155 7.49 13.53 -7.33
CA ASN A 155 7.76 13.09 -8.70
C ASN A 155 7.34 11.62 -8.95
N THR A 156 7.28 10.79 -7.91
CA THR A 156 7.06 9.35 -8.06
C THR A 156 5.68 8.88 -7.60
N TYR A 157 5.07 9.59 -6.64
CA TYR A 157 3.79 9.17 -6.10
C TYR A 157 2.60 9.67 -6.91
N HIS A 158 1.50 8.90 -6.84
CA HIS A 158 0.25 9.27 -7.49
C HIS A 158 -0.28 10.62 -6.94
N GLN A 159 -0.81 11.48 -7.82
CA GLN A 159 -1.28 12.82 -7.47
C GLN A 159 -2.26 12.84 -6.29
N LYS A 160 -3.14 11.85 -6.21
CA LYS A 160 -4.08 11.70 -5.09
C LYS A 160 -3.37 11.57 -3.74
N ILE A 161 -2.29 10.80 -3.68
CA ILE A 161 -1.47 10.64 -2.46
C ILE A 161 -0.81 11.98 -2.10
N ILE A 162 -0.20 12.66 -3.09
CA ILE A 162 0.49 13.94 -2.89
C ILE A 162 -0.45 15.01 -2.33
N GLN A 163 -1.68 15.05 -2.83
CA GLN A 163 -2.67 16.08 -2.50
C GLN A 163 -3.45 15.79 -1.21
N ARG A 164 -3.73 14.52 -0.89
CA ARG A 164 -4.69 14.15 0.16
C ARG A 164 -4.08 13.57 1.42
N VAL A 165 -2.82 13.11 1.37
CA VAL A 165 -2.17 12.64 2.60
C VAL A 165 -1.98 13.81 3.57
N PRO A 166 -2.46 13.70 4.83
CA PRO A 166 -2.27 14.74 5.84
C PRO A 166 -0.79 15.05 6.08
N GLN A 167 -0.48 16.33 6.23
CA GLN A 167 0.92 16.82 6.35
C GLN A 167 1.71 16.09 7.45
N LYS A 168 1.10 15.82 8.61
CA LYS A 168 1.74 15.10 9.72
C LYS A 168 2.13 13.67 9.31
N GLN A 169 1.27 12.98 8.57
CA GLN A 169 1.52 11.62 8.11
C GLN A 169 2.60 11.61 7.02
N LEU A 170 2.58 12.58 6.11
CA LEU A 170 3.62 12.72 5.09
C LEU A 170 4.98 13.08 5.73
N ALA A 171 5.02 13.99 6.69
CA ALA A 171 6.25 14.32 7.41
C ALA A 171 6.84 13.07 8.09
N SER A 172 6.01 12.28 8.78
CA SER A 172 6.46 11.03 9.40
C SER A 172 6.99 10.03 8.37
N TYR A 173 6.34 9.93 7.20
CA TYR A 173 6.81 9.09 6.08
C TYR A 173 8.19 9.53 5.57
N LEU A 174 8.41 10.83 5.47
CA LEU A 174 9.68 11.43 5.01
C LEU A 174 10.76 11.47 6.12
N GLY A 175 10.43 11.07 7.36
CA GLY A 175 11.35 11.07 8.50
C GLY A 175 11.76 12.46 8.94
N ILE A 176 10.82 13.42 8.89
CA ILE A 176 11.02 14.82 9.31
C ILE A 176 9.86 15.30 10.18
N GLU A 177 10.04 16.40 10.89
CA GLU A 177 8.96 17.07 11.61
C GLU A 177 8.05 17.85 10.65
N ALA A 178 6.79 18.05 11.04
CA ALA A 178 5.78 18.72 10.20
C ALA A 178 6.15 20.15 9.83
N GLU A 179 6.81 20.88 10.75
CA GLU A 179 7.31 22.23 10.53
C GLU A 179 8.42 22.28 9.46
N SER A 180 9.28 21.26 9.46
CA SER A 180 10.33 21.13 8.43
C SER A 180 9.73 20.88 7.05
N LEU A 181 8.69 20.01 6.97
CA LEU A 181 7.95 19.80 5.72
C LEU A 181 7.26 21.08 5.24
N SER A 182 6.66 21.85 6.15
CA SER A 182 6.03 23.14 5.82
C SER A 182 7.05 24.13 5.22
N ARG A 183 8.25 24.24 5.81
CA ARG A 183 9.33 25.09 5.27
C ARG A 183 9.80 24.64 3.89
N ILE A 184 9.97 23.32 3.69
CA ILE A 184 10.33 22.77 2.39
C ILE A 184 9.27 23.13 1.34
N ARG A 185 7.97 22.90 1.63
CA ARG A 185 6.86 23.24 0.71
C ARG A 185 6.83 24.73 0.38
N GLY A 186 7.06 25.61 1.37
CA GLY A 186 7.08 27.06 1.16
C GLY A 186 8.14 27.52 0.16
N GLN A 187 9.27 26.83 0.03
CA GLN A 187 10.31 27.12 -0.94
C GLN A 187 9.89 26.87 -2.41
N PHE A 188 8.88 26.03 -2.64
CA PHE A 188 8.37 25.70 -3.97
C PHE A 188 7.11 26.47 -4.36
N LEU A 189 6.47 27.20 -3.43
CA LEU A 189 5.30 28.03 -3.70
C LEU A 189 5.68 29.47 -4.12
N ILE A 190 6.97 29.81 -4.06
CA ILE A 190 7.51 31.16 -4.35
C ILE A 190 8.12 31.23 -5.76
N THR A 191 8.06 30.15 -6.53
CA THR A 191 8.44 30.08 -7.95
C THR A 191 7.23 29.90 -8.82
#